data_d93d75a9581e5ad884fa9359703096b3
#
_entry.id   d93d75a9581e5ad884fa9359703096b3
#
_cell.length_a   1.000
_cell.length_b   1.000
_cell.length_c   1.000
_cell.angle_alpha   90.00
_cell.angle_beta   90.00
_cell.angle_gamma   90.00
#
_symmetry.space_group_name_H-M   'P 1'
#
loop_
_entity.id
_entity.type
_entity.pdbx_description
1 polymer ?
#
loop_
_entity_poly.entity_id
_entity_poly.type
_entity_poly.pdbx_seq_one_letter_code
_entity_poly.pdbx_strand_id
1 'polypeptide(L)'
;MPITIENIEYLQIDESWRSWIVNEWNEKVERHLHFSDGFTIVALHEQHSIGIISVYWRQLPAPLPDTIEGYVNIVEVRPAYRKRGIARQLIDLSIQKACEHKAYQLRSWSSEDKVEAIPMWKRLGFGLCPATTFPRGQEVHGFFVTKILKNELG
;
A
#
# COMPACT_ATOMS: atom_id res chain seq x y z
N MET A 1 25.07 8.33 12.55
CA MET A 1 24.50 7.10 13.13
C MET A 1 23.04 6.98 12.78
N PRO A 2 22.64 5.89 12.12
CA PRO A 2 21.22 5.69 11.91
C PRO A 2 20.55 5.47 13.27
N ILE A 3 19.49 6.22 13.53
CA ILE A 3 18.68 6.02 14.72
C ILE A 3 17.88 4.74 14.52
N THR A 4 18.15 3.73 15.34
CA THR A 4 17.33 2.52 15.34
C THR A 4 16.04 2.85 16.06
N ILE A 5 14.90 2.75 15.35
CA ILE A 5 13.62 2.92 15.98
C ILE A 5 13.19 1.55 16.50
N GLU A 6 13.20 1.40 17.82
CA GLU A 6 12.68 0.21 18.47
C GLU A 6 11.18 0.39 18.72
N ASN A 7 10.45 -0.72 18.77
CA ASN A 7 9.05 -0.76 19.16
C ASN A 7 8.07 -0.07 18.19
N ILE A 8 8.25 -0.31 16.90
CA ILE A 8 7.21 0.04 15.93
C ILE A 8 6.15 -1.04 15.96
N GLU A 9 4.92 -0.65 16.23
CA GLU A 9 3.76 -1.53 16.22
C GLU A 9 3.03 -1.39 14.89
N TYR A 10 2.62 -2.51 14.31
CA TYR A 10 1.81 -2.52 13.09
C TYR A 10 0.41 -3.03 13.44
N LEU A 11 -0.60 -2.24 13.17
CA LEU A 11 -1.96 -2.52 13.61
C LEU A 11 -2.94 -2.35 12.45
N GLN A 12 -3.77 -3.38 12.22
CA GLN A 12 -4.91 -3.24 11.33
C GLN A 12 -6.01 -2.48 12.07
N ILE A 13 -6.48 -1.38 11.47
CA ILE A 13 -7.51 -0.53 12.06
C ILE A 13 -8.84 -0.72 11.34
N ASP A 14 -9.91 -0.30 11.98
CA ASP A 14 -11.26 -0.37 11.44
C ASP A 14 -11.86 1.02 11.22
N GLU A 15 -13.11 1.06 10.78
CA GLU A 15 -13.85 2.29 10.47
C GLU A 15 -13.86 3.29 11.62
N SER A 16 -13.83 2.81 12.87
CA SER A 16 -13.89 3.69 14.04
C SER A 16 -12.64 4.58 14.19
N TRP A 17 -11.57 4.28 13.46
CA TRP A 17 -10.32 5.03 13.51
C TRP A 17 -10.26 6.21 12.53
N ARG A 18 -11.29 6.45 11.70
CA ARG A 18 -11.24 7.50 10.68
C ARG A 18 -10.90 8.87 11.23
N SER A 19 -11.55 9.29 12.31
CA SER A 19 -11.31 10.61 12.91
C SER A 19 -9.87 10.74 13.40
N TRP A 20 -9.33 9.67 13.96
CA TRP A 20 -7.94 9.65 14.41
C TRP A 20 -6.97 9.81 13.23
N ILE A 21 -7.27 9.18 12.09
CA ILE A 21 -6.44 9.31 10.87
C ILE A 21 -6.45 10.75 10.36
N VAL A 22 -7.59 11.42 10.39
CA VAL A 22 -7.68 12.84 9.97
C VAL A 22 -6.75 13.69 10.84
N ASN A 23 -6.73 13.45 12.15
CA ASN A 23 -5.87 14.18 13.08
C ASN A 23 -4.39 13.83 12.93
N GLU A 24 -4.08 12.54 12.72
CA GLU A 24 -2.68 12.09 12.59
C GLU A 24 -2.08 12.45 11.24
N TRP A 25 -2.87 12.39 10.18
CA TRP A 25 -2.43 12.68 8.81
C TRP A 25 -3.15 13.91 8.25
N ASN A 26 -4.25 13.71 7.58
CA ASN A 26 -5.10 14.77 7.00
C ASN A 26 -6.31 14.12 6.32
N GLU A 27 -7.20 14.96 5.78
CA GLU A 27 -8.38 14.50 5.06
C GLU A 27 -8.05 13.83 3.73
N LYS A 28 -6.95 14.22 3.09
CA LYS A 28 -6.53 13.61 1.83
C LYS A 28 -6.17 12.14 2.03
N VAL A 29 -5.43 11.82 3.09
CA VAL A 29 -5.10 10.43 3.44
C VAL A 29 -6.37 9.67 3.79
N GLU A 30 -7.24 10.27 4.61
CA GLU A 30 -8.49 9.65 5.04
C GLU A 30 -9.37 9.22 3.86
N ARG A 31 -9.44 10.03 2.80
CA ARG A 31 -10.24 9.71 1.61
C ARG A 31 -9.75 8.48 0.83
N HIS A 32 -8.53 8.05 1.06
CA HIS A 32 -7.97 6.86 0.39
C HIS A 32 -8.07 5.59 1.22
N LEU A 33 -8.75 5.64 2.38
CA LEU A 33 -8.84 4.50 3.28
C LEU A 33 -9.96 3.55 2.89
N HIS A 34 -9.70 2.27 3.10
CA HIS A 34 -10.65 1.19 2.87
C HIS A 34 -10.75 0.33 4.12
N PHE A 35 -11.95 -0.07 4.47
CA PHE A 35 -12.23 -0.90 5.65
C PHE A 35 -13.09 -2.10 5.27
N SER A 36 -14.39 -1.90 5.00
CA SER A 36 -15.28 -3.00 4.63
C SER A 36 -14.98 -3.59 3.26
N ASP A 37 -14.44 -2.79 2.34
CA ASP A 37 -14.07 -3.19 0.98
C ASP A 37 -12.58 -3.53 0.83
N GLY A 38 -11.87 -3.63 1.95
CA GLY A 38 -10.45 -3.90 1.95
C GLY A 38 -9.90 -3.90 3.37
N PHE A 39 -8.73 -3.29 3.55
CA PHE A 39 -8.13 -3.16 4.88
C PHE A 39 -7.18 -1.97 4.94
N THR A 40 -6.93 -1.52 6.17
CA THR A 40 -5.96 -0.45 6.45
C THR A 40 -5.07 -0.88 7.60
N ILE A 41 -3.76 -0.71 7.44
CA ILE A 41 -2.76 -1.01 8.46
C ILE A 41 -1.97 0.25 8.73
N VAL A 42 -1.74 0.56 10.00
CA VAL A 42 -0.89 1.69 10.41
C VAL A 42 0.35 1.17 11.11
N ALA A 43 1.44 1.91 10.94
CA ALA A 43 2.66 1.74 11.73
C ALA A 43 2.64 2.80 12.82
N LEU A 44 2.81 2.39 14.06
CA LEU A 44 2.74 3.24 15.24
C LEU A 44 4.10 3.32 15.94
N HIS A 45 4.46 4.53 16.31
CA HIS A 45 5.61 4.79 17.18
C HIS A 45 5.18 5.81 18.22
N GLU A 46 5.29 5.45 19.49
CA GLU A 46 4.87 6.33 20.60
C GLU A 46 3.43 6.82 20.45
N GLN A 47 2.53 5.91 20.02
CA GLN A 47 1.09 6.16 19.82
C GLN A 47 0.76 7.10 18.65
N HIS A 48 1.74 7.44 17.82
CA HIS A 48 1.51 8.24 16.62
C HIS A 48 1.67 7.38 15.36
N SER A 49 0.87 7.67 14.35
CA SER A 49 0.98 6.99 13.06
C SER A 49 2.18 7.55 12.30
N ILE A 50 3.17 6.71 12.05
CA ILE A 50 4.36 7.07 11.28
C ILE A 50 4.31 6.50 9.86
N GLY A 51 3.40 5.58 9.61
CA GLY A 51 3.17 5.00 8.31
C GLY A 51 1.75 4.47 8.19
N ILE A 52 1.29 4.33 6.96
CA ILE A 52 -0.06 3.84 6.68
C ILE A 52 -0.11 3.20 5.30
N ILE A 53 -0.87 2.12 5.18
CA ILE A 53 -1.22 1.50 3.91
C ILE A 53 -2.69 1.16 3.90
N SER A 54 -3.37 1.39 2.78
CA SER A 54 -4.76 0.99 2.60
C SER A 54 -4.93 0.32 1.26
N VAL A 55 -5.60 -0.84 1.28
CA VAL A 55 -5.77 -1.73 0.13
C VAL A 55 -7.25 -2.02 -0.01
N TYR A 56 -7.76 -2.03 -1.25
CA TYR A 56 -9.13 -2.48 -1.50
C TYR A 56 -9.15 -3.65 -2.46
N TRP A 57 -10.20 -4.49 -2.31
CA TRP A 57 -10.39 -5.64 -3.17
C TRP A 57 -11.11 -5.21 -4.45
N ARG A 58 -10.61 -5.69 -5.56
CA ARG A 58 -11.17 -5.34 -6.86
C ARG A 58 -11.27 -6.60 -7.73
N GLN A 59 -12.43 -6.80 -8.34
CA GLN A 59 -12.59 -7.88 -9.29
C GLN A 59 -11.85 -7.55 -10.59
N LEU A 60 -11.08 -8.50 -11.11
CA LEU A 60 -10.39 -8.31 -12.38
C LEU A 60 -11.37 -8.47 -13.55
N PRO A 61 -11.13 -7.69 -14.64
CA PRO A 61 -12.01 -7.77 -15.81
C PRO A 61 -11.83 -9.10 -16.57
N ALA A 62 -12.77 -9.40 -17.46
CA ALA A 62 -12.65 -10.53 -18.36
C ALA A 62 -11.29 -10.48 -19.09
N PRO A 63 -10.63 -11.60 -19.35
CA PRO A 63 -11.12 -12.98 -19.24
C PRO A 63 -10.85 -13.62 -17.87
N LEU A 64 -10.71 -12.87 -16.82
CA LEU A 64 -10.41 -13.35 -15.46
C LEU A 64 -11.59 -13.15 -14.51
N PRO A 65 -12.82 -13.64 -14.85
CA PRO A 65 -13.96 -13.54 -13.95
C PRO A 65 -13.67 -14.31 -12.66
N ASP A 66 -14.29 -13.86 -11.57
CA ASP A 66 -14.14 -14.46 -10.25
C ASP A 66 -12.71 -14.39 -9.67
N THR A 67 -11.89 -13.52 -10.24
CA THR A 67 -10.51 -13.32 -9.80
C THR A 67 -10.41 -11.93 -9.15
N ILE A 68 -9.87 -11.89 -7.96
CA ILE A 68 -9.80 -10.68 -7.15
C ILE A 68 -8.34 -10.23 -7.03
N GLU A 69 -8.11 -8.93 -7.12
CA GLU A 69 -6.83 -8.33 -6.78
C GLU A 69 -6.97 -7.47 -5.53
N GLY A 70 -5.87 -7.27 -4.81
CA GLY A 70 -5.74 -6.18 -3.85
C GLY A 70 -5.09 -5.00 -4.56
N TYR A 71 -5.69 -3.83 -4.45
CA TYR A 71 -5.10 -2.60 -5.00
C TYR A 71 -4.67 -1.69 -3.87
N VAL A 72 -3.37 -1.38 -3.81
CA VAL A 72 -2.81 -0.47 -2.82
C VAL A 72 -3.17 0.95 -3.23
N ASN A 73 -4.14 1.54 -2.56
CA ASN A 73 -4.64 2.88 -2.86
C ASN A 73 -3.74 3.97 -2.29
N ILE A 74 -3.13 3.70 -1.14
CA ILE A 74 -2.16 4.60 -0.52
C ILE A 74 -1.15 3.80 0.29
N VAL A 75 0.10 4.22 0.22
CA VAL A 75 1.15 3.83 1.15
C VAL A 75 2.00 5.06 1.41
N GLU A 76 2.07 5.46 2.66
CA GLU A 76 2.81 6.66 3.09
C GLU A 76 3.63 6.37 4.34
N VAL A 77 4.82 6.94 4.40
CA VAL A 77 5.67 6.93 5.59
C VAL A 77 6.12 8.36 5.82
N ARG A 78 6.05 8.83 7.06
CA ARG A 78 6.47 10.19 7.40
C ARG A 78 7.93 10.40 7.01
N PRO A 79 8.32 11.57 6.48
CA PRO A 79 9.68 11.81 6.01
C PRO A 79 10.77 11.46 7.01
N ALA A 80 10.56 11.77 8.30
CA ALA A 80 11.54 11.49 9.36
C ALA A 80 11.76 9.98 9.59
N TYR A 81 10.84 9.14 9.12
CA TYR A 81 10.86 7.69 9.34
C TYR A 81 11.15 6.90 8.06
N ARG A 82 11.47 7.58 6.96
CA ARG A 82 11.80 6.90 5.69
C ARG A 82 13.15 6.20 5.74
N LYS A 83 13.35 5.24 4.81
CA LYS A 83 14.59 4.45 4.67
C LYS A 83 14.88 3.55 5.87
N ARG A 84 13.84 3.14 6.59
CA ARG A 84 13.95 2.26 7.77
C ARG A 84 13.16 0.98 7.62
N GLY A 85 12.67 0.69 6.41
CA GLY A 85 11.95 -0.54 6.12
C GLY A 85 10.47 -0.52 6.52
N ILE A 86 9.91 0.62 6.90
CA ILE A 86 8.50 0.71 7.33
C ILE A 86 7.55 0.46 6.16
N ALA A 87 7.77 1.11 5.02
CA ALA A 87 6.95 0.89 3.83
C ALA A 87 7.02 -0.57 3.39
N ARG A 88 8.22 -1.15 3.39
CA ARG A 88 8.43 -2.56 3.06
C ARG A 88 7.64 -3.47 3.99
N GLN A 89 7.66 -3.21 5.29
CA GLN A 89 6.91 -4.02 6.27
C GLN A 89 5.39 -3.89 6.06
N LEU A 90 4.91 -2.68 5.79
CA LEU A 90 3.50 -2.46 5.48
C LEU A 90 3.07 -3.24 4.24
N ILE A 91 3.91 -3.26 3.20
CA ILE A 91 3.62 -3.99 1.98
C ILE A 91 3.70 -5.50 2.22
N ASP A 92 4.68 -5.99 2.98
CA ASP A 92 4.77 -7.42 3.34
C ASP A 92 3.54 -7.88 4.10
N LEU A 93 3.05 -7.11 5.06
CA LEU A 93 1.82 -7.41 5.79
C LEU A 93 0.61 -7.42 4.85
N SER A 94 0.59 -6.51 3.88
CA SER A 94 -0.48 -6.46 2.88
C SER A 94 -0.46 -7.66 1.94
N ILE A 95 0.72 -8.15 1.59
CA ILE A 95 0.86 -9.39 0.82
C ILE A 95 0.27 -10.56 1.61
N GLN A 96 0.58 -10.67 2.91
CA GLN A 96 0.02 -11.71 3.76
C GLN A 96 -1.51 -11.63 3.81
N LYS A 97 -2.07 -10.44 3.99
CA LYS A 97 -3.52 -10.23 4.02
C LYS A 97 -4.16 -10.59 2.68
N ALA A 98 -3.51 -10.21 1.58
CA ALA A 98 -4.01 -10.54 0.25
C ALA A 98 -4.00 -12.05 0.00
N CYS A 99 -2.97 -12.75 0.44
CA CYS A 99 -2.91 -14.22 0.37
C CYS A 99 -4.01 -14.86 1.21
N GLU A 100 -4.25 -14.39 2.42
CA GLU A 100 -5.34 -14.88 3.28
C GLU A 100 -6.71 -14.69 2.63
N HIS A 101 -6.88 -13.60 1.89
CA HIS A 101 -8.11 -13.30 1.16
C HIS A 101 -8.20 -14.01 -0.19
N LYS A 102 -7.17 -14.79 -0.54
CA LYS A 102 -7.07 -15.52 -1.81
C LYS A 102 -7.07 -14.60 -3.03
N ALA A 103 -6.48 -13.43 -2.89
CA ALA A 103 -6.30 -12.52 -4.01
C ALA A 103 -5.28 -13.10 -5.00
N TYR A 104 -5.53 -12.90 -6.29
CA TYR A 104 -4.63 -13.35 -7.35
C TYR A 104 -3.33 -12.55 -7.38
N GLN A 105 -3.43 -11.26 -7.13
CA GLN A 105 -2.31 -10.33 -7.20
C GLN A 105 -2.50 -9.14 -6.27
N LEU A 106 -1.40 -8.46 -5.98
CA LEU A 106 -1.39 -7.16 -5.34
C LEU A 106 -0.82 -6.16 -6.33
N ARG A 107 -1.51 -5.04 -6.55
CA ARG A 107 -1.14 -4.05 -7.56
C ARG A 107 -1.19 -2.64 -6.98
N SER A 108 -0.39 -1.74 -7.55
CA SER A 108 -0.43 -0.32 -7.20
C SER A 108 0.05 0.51 -8.39
N TRP A 109 0.03 1.82 -8.21
CA TRP A 109 0.58 2.79 -9.15
C TRP A 109 1.72 3.54 -8.47
N SER A 110 2.81 3.72 -9.21
CA SER A 110 3.95 4.51 -8.74
C SER A 110 4.37 5.47 -9.85
N SER A 111 4.25 6.78 -9.61
CA SER A 111 4.74 7.78 -10.56
C SER A 111 6.27 7.79 -10.58
N GLU A 112 6.84 8.16 -11.74
CA GLU A 112 8.29 8.09 -11.93
C GLU A 112 9.07 9.10 -11.07
N ASP A 113 8.43 10.15 -10.57
CA ASP A 113 9.05 11.09 -9.64
C ASP A 113 9.31 10.48 -8.27
N LYS A 114 8.68 9.35 -7.95
CA LYS A 114 8.92 8.64 -6.70
C LYS A 114 10.09 7.67 -6.84
N VAL A 115 11.28 8.24 -7.06
CA VAL A 115 12.48 7.48 -7.39
C VAL A 115 12.90 6.46 -6.32
N GLU A 116 12.53 6.70 -5.05
CA GLU A 116 12.87 5.78 -3.96
C GLU A 116 11.93 4.58 -3.89
N ALA A 117 10.69 4.74 -4.37
CA ALA A 117 9.68 3.68 -4.31
C ALA A 117 9.95 2.57 -5.32
N ILE A 118 10.43 2.91 -6.51
CA ILE A 118 10.62 1.95 -7.58
C ILE A 118 11.60 0.83 -7.22
N PRO A 119 12.82 1.13 -6.68
CA PRO A 119 13.71 0.07 -6.22
C PRO A 119 13.10 -0.80 -5.12
N MET A 120 12.30 -0.22 -4.24
CA MET A 120 11.60 -0.96 -3.19
C MET A 120 10.63 -1.98 -3.79
N TRP A 121 9.79 -1.56 -4.74
CA TRP A 121 8.85 -2.46 -5.41
C TRP A 121 9.57 -3.63 -6.09
N LYS A 122 10.68 -3.34 -6.77
CA LYS A 122 11.49 -4.39 -7.41
C LYS A 122 12.04 -5.38 -6.39
N ARG A 123 12.56 -4.91 -5.28
CA ARG A 123 13.11 -5.78 -4.22
C ARG A 123 12.06 -6.67 -3.60
N LEU A 124 10.81 -6.21 -3.55
CA LEU A 124 9.69 -7.00 -3.03
C LEU A 124 9.12 -7.98 -4.06
N GLY A 125 9.67 -8.02 -5.26
CA GLY A 125 9.27 -8.98 -6.29
C GLY A 125 8.14 -8.49 -7.19
N PHE A 126 7.84 -7.20 -7.19
CA PHE A 126 6.83 -6.63 -8.07
C PHE A 126 7.39 -6.43 -9.48
N GLY A 127 6.59 -6.79 -10.48
CA GLY A 127 6.86 -6.43 -11.87
C GLY A 127 6.41 -5.00 -12.12
N LEU A 128 7.09 -4.32 -13.03
CA LEU A 128 6.79 -2.95 -13.38
C LEU A 128 6.30 -2.87 -14.82
N CYS A 129 5.16 -2.22 -15.03
CA CYS A 129 4.61 -1.94 -16.34
C CYS A 129 4.60 -0.44 -16.58
N PRO A 130 5.44 0.10 -17.49
CA PRO A 130 5.41 1.52 -17.80
C PRO A 130 4.04 1.94 -18.32
N ALA A 131 3.56 3.07 -17.86
CA ALA A 131 2.26 3.58 -18.28
C ALA A 131 2.21 5.09 -18.14
N THR A 132 1.31 5.71 -18.89
CA THR A 132 1.01 7.13 -18.79
C THR A 132 -0.45 7.25 -18.39
N THR A 133 -0.72 8.02 -17.34
CA THR A 133 -2.08 8.29 -16.87
C THR A 133 -2.36 9.79 -16.98
N PHE A 134 -3.64 10.14 -16.92
CA PHE A 134 -4.06 11.53 -17.11
C PHE A 134 -4.98 11.97 -15.97
N PRO A 135 -4.50 11.97 -14.70
CA PRO A 135 -5.33 12.43 -13.60
C PRO A 135 -5.67 13.92 -13.82
N ARG A 136 -6.96 14.21 -13.81
CA ARG A 136 -7.47 15.58 -14.04
C ARG A 136 -6.92 16.23 -15.31
N GLY A 137 -6.67 15.41 -16.36
CA GLY A 137 -6.15 15.89 -17.62
C GLY A 137 -4.66 16.17 -17.67
N GLN A 138 -3.95 15.95 -16.58
CA GLN A 138 -2.50 16.12 -16.53
C GLN A 138 -1.79 14.83 -16.87
N GLU A 139 -0.79 14.89 -17.77
CA GLU A 139 -0.02 13.72 -18.15
C GLU A 139 0.96 13.35 -17.05
N VAL A 140 0.85 12.11 -16.55
CA VAL A 140 1.75 11.58 -15.54
C VAL A 140 2.32 10.25 -16.01
N HIS A 141 3.64 10.18 -16.08
CA HIS A 141 4.37 8.97 -16.43
C HIS A 141 4.71 8.18 -15.15
N GLY A 142 4.66 6.87 -15.24
CA GLY A 142 5.00 6.03 -14.12
C GLY A 142 4.86 4.56 -14.44
N PHE A 143 4.55 3.78 -13.41
CA PHE A 143 4.50 2.33 -13.53
C PHE A 143 3.31 1.78 -12.74
N PHE A 144 2.57 0.86 -13.35
CA PHE A 144 1.79 -0.08 -12.56
C PHE A 144 2.75 -1.13 -12.04
N VAL A 145 2.67 -1.40 -10.73
CA VAL A 145 3.51 -2.39 -10.07
C VAL A 145 2.61 -3.53 -9.60
N THR A 146 2.97 -4.77 -9.92
CA THR A 146 2.11 -5.92 -9.68
C THR A 146 2.94 -7.10 -9.18
N LYS A 147 2.45 -7.76 -8.13
CA LYS A 147 3.00 -9.02 -7.65
C LYS A 147 1.93 -10.08 -7.73
N ILE A 148 2.22 -11.17 -8.45
CA ILE A 148 1.33 -12.31 -8.57
C ILE A 148 1.45 -13.16 -7.32
N LEU A 149 0.32 -13.46 -6.68
CA LEU A 149 0.26 -14.19 -5.41
C LEU A 149 -0.21 -15.64 -5.57
N LYS A 150 -0.64 -16.01 -6.77
CA LYS A 150 -1.22 -17.32 -7.04
C LYS A 150 -0.33 -18.48 -6.58
N ASN A 151 0.98 -18.37 -6.77
CA ASN A 151 1.92 -19.43 -6.41
C ASN A 151 2.06 -19.58 -4.89
N GLU A 152 1.71 -18.55 -4.14
CA GLU A 152 1.77 -18.53 -2.67
C GLU A 152 0.48 -19.08 -2.03
N LEU A 153 -0.55 -19.27 -2.85
CA LEU A 153 -1.82 -19.83 -2.41
C LEU A 153 -1.85 -21.36 -2.42
N GLY A 154 -0.76 -21.96 -2.81
CA GLY A 154 -0.63 -23.40 -2.86
C GLY A 154 -1.25 -24.00 -4.07
#